data_07e71620c68bda07255613481694363a
#
_entry.id   07e71620c68bda07255613481694363a
#
_cell.length_a   1.000
_cell.length_b   1.000
_cell.length_c   1.000
_cell.angle_alpha   90.00
_cell.angle_beta   90.00
_cell.angle_gamma   90.00
#
_symmetry.space_group_name_H-M   'P 1'
#
loop_
_entity.id
_entity.type
_entity.pdbx_description
1 polymer ?
#
loop_
_entity_poly.entity_id
_entity_poly.type
_entity_poly.pdbx_seq_one_letter_code
_entity_poly.pdbx_strand_id
1 'polypeptide(L)'
;MTTLGALCRRAQFPLLYFGAMKLSPIAYYVTAAVCQTAGSSGAAMLAPFFMKEQGYSIALAGIPLVANGVGRVCSDLFSGVMATYFSSGTLLIAAVSIGFLMSVIGYLFLDSMPVFLFVFAVYGLTEAMFALSLRKIGFDQSAPEQQGKVQGQMASALGIGFTLGPLLGGFVGKWLGSQALFLLYALPEVLGLILVLLGGAHRYRKTAIDASTTLWREGLNLVKQPPFLASCLAICQSFFFLVGVTRVAFPFLAVNQRGIGLEVVGTMVAFSRLTDTLGRFTGGLLADRIKASRVILLGVVLGIPMFLVQVYGNTFLTLLLPLAVMTMGFGFSNVGSTTFALQCAPPAAKGLALGLSRASTSLGQMIGPLVCGVLIESLGYEQGFQMMALSSVIVLTLTWWGLRRRPTPPVQGSTFKVQG
;
A
#
# COMPACT_ATOMS: atom_id res chain seq x y z
N MET A 1 14.11 -49.30 -2.48
CA MET A 1 14.10 -48.78 -1.09
C MET A 1 15.21 -47.79 -0.87
N THR A 2 15.23 -46.62 -1.58
CA THR A 2 16.28 -45.57 -1.42
C THR A 2 15.85 -44.16 -1.84
N THR A 3 14.57 -43.85 -1.83
CA THR A 3 14.09 -42.47 -2.20
C THR A 3 13.21 -41.80 -1.15
N LEU A 4 12.92 -42.42 -0.01
CA LEU A 4 12.14 -41.83 1.10
C LEU A 4 13.00 -41.15 2.19
N GLY A 5 14.32 -41.35 2.20
CA GLY A 5 15.22 -40.79 3.20
C GLY A 5 15.66 -39.32 2.99
N ALA A 6 15.44 -38.77 1.78
CA ALA A 6 15.91 -37.43 1.44
C ALA A 6 14.89 -36.29 1.72
N LEU A 7 13.62 -36.63 1.88
CA LEU A 7 12.53 -35.64 2.13
C LEU A 7 12.35 -35.27 3.60
N CYS A 8 12.85 -36.11 4.53
CA CYS A 8 12.68 -35.85 5.98
C CYS A 8 13.72 -34.92 6.63
N ARG A 9 14.80 -34.51 5.92
CA ARG A 9 15.87 -33.66 6.51
C ARG A 9 15.71 -32.15 6.31
N ARG A 10 14.61 -31.67 5.70
CA ARG A 10 14.41 -30.21 5.43
C ARG A 10 13.50 -29.47 6.40
N ALA A 11 12.99 -30.10 7.44
CA ALA A 11 12.01 -29.48 8.36
C ALA A 11 12.48 -29.39 9.83
N GLN A 12 13.77 -29.32 10.11
CA GLN A 12 14.22 -29.01 11.47
C GLN A 12 14.57 -27.53 11.61
N PHE A 13 13.54 -26.72 11.88
CA PHE A 13 13.74 -25.39 12.44
C PHE A 13 14.07 -25.53 13.94
N PRO A 14 15.22 -25.02 14.42
CA PRO A 14 15.49 -24.96 15.84
C PRO A 14 14.52 -23.95 16.47
N LEU A 15 13.64 -24.43 17.34
CA LEU A 15 12.78 -23.64 18.20
C LEU A 15 13.66 -22.89 19.21
N LEU A 16 13.75 -21.57 19.07
CA LEU A 16 14.33 -20.71 20.10
C LEU A 16 13.38 -20.67 21.28
N TYR A 17 13.82 -21.23 22.40
CA TYR A 17 13.14 -21.20 23.69
C TYR A 17 13.25 -19.79 24.28
N PHE A 18 12.18 -19.00 24.18
CA PHE A 18 11.84 -17.99 25.17
C PHE A 18 10.62 -18.50 25.92
N GLY A 19 10.68 -18.52 27.24
CA GLY A 19 9.72 -19.18 28.09
C GLY A 19 8.26 -18.85 27.76
N ALA A 20 7.47 -19.89 27.63
CA ALA A 20 6.01 -19.98 27.63
C ALA A 20 5.18 -19.84 26.35
N MET A 21 5.66 -19.31 25.21
CA MET A 21 4.87 -19.37 23.96
C MET A 21 5.74 -19.71 22.74
N LYS A 22 5.56 -20.92 22.18
CA LYS A 22 6.18 -21.37 20.92
C LYS A 22 5.44 -20.72 19.74
N LEU A 23 5.72 -19.46 19.40
CA LEU A 23 5.19 -18.82 18.19
C LEU A 23 5.88 -19.42 16.95
N SER A 24 5.11 -19.64 15.88
CA SER A 24 5.71 -20.01 14.59
C SER A 24 6.53 -18.84 14.03
N PRO A 25 7.62 -19.07 13.25
CA PRO A 25 8.37 -18.00 12.60
C PRO A 25 7.49 -17.00 11.84
N ILE A 26 6.43 -17.51 11.18
CA ILE A 26 5.45 -16.68 10.46
C ILE A 26 4.74 -15.70 11.40
N ALA A 27 4.43 -16.08 12.64
CA ALA A 27 3.76 -15.20 13.60
C ALA A 27 4.63 -13.98 13.95
N TYR A 28 5.95 -14.12 14.06
CA TYR A 28 6.86 -12.99 14.26
C TYR A 28 6.81 -12.01 13.08
N TYR A 29 6.81 -12.53 11.85
CA TYR A 29 6.73 -11.70 10.65
C TYR A 29 5.38 -11.00 10.51
N VAL A 30 4.27 -11.68 10.84
CA VAL A 30 2.93 -11.10 10.87
C VAL A 30 2.86 -9.95 11.88
N THR A 31 3.37 -10.15 13.09
CA THR A 31 3.40 -9.11 14.13
C THR A 31 4.30 -7.94 13.73
N ALA A 32 5.48 -8.20 13.16
CA ALA A 32 6.35 -7.15 12.63
C ALA A 32 5.65 -6.32 11.53
N ALA A 33 4.87 -6.96 10.66
CA ALA A 33 4.09 -6.28 9.64
C ALA A 33 3.03 -5.34 10.24
N VAL A 34 2.30 -5.78 11.27
CA VAL A 34 1.33 -4.93 11.98
C VAL A 34 2.03 -3.72 12.61
N CYS A 35 3.13 -3.94 13.33
CA CYS A 35 3.86 -2.87 14.01
C CYS A 35 4.38 -1.84 13.00
N GLN A 36 5.11 -2.29 11.99
CA GLN A 36 5.72 -1.41 11.00
C GLN A 36 4.68 -0.62 10.20
N THR A 37 3.59 -1.25 9.74
CA THR A 37 2.55 -0.53 9.01
C THR A 37 1.70 0.38 9.90
N ALA A 38 1.50 0.05 11.17
CA ALA A 38 0.82 0.93 12.12
C ALA A 38 1.66 2.20 12.36
N GLY A 39 2.96 2.04 12.59
CA GLY A 39 3.86 3.18 12.77
C GLY A 39 3.93 4.09 11.55
N SER A 40 4.23 3.52 10.39
CA SER A 40 4.35 4.29 9.14
C SER A 40 3.04 4.99 8.74
N SER A 41 1.91 4.33 8.91
CA SER A 41 0.59 4.89 8.60
C SER A 41 0.18 5.99 9.58
N GLY A 42 0.53 5.85 10.87
CA GLY A 42 0.31 6.87 11.89
C GLY A 42 1.17 8.11 11.68
N ALA A 43 2.45 7.92 11.42
CA ALA A 43 3.38 9.00 11.10
C ALA A 43 2.99 9.75 9.81
N ALA A 44 2.57 9.00 8.78
CA ALA A 44 2.09 9.60 7.52
C ALA A 44 0.78 10.39 7.69
N MET A 45 0.00 10.16 8.75
CA MET A 45 -1.14 11.01 9.11
C MET A 45 -0.67 12.34 9.73
N LEU A 46 0.38 12.32 10.54
CA LEU A 46 0.91 13.52 11.20
C LEU A 46 1.76 14.40 10.28
N ALA A 47 2.39 13.83 9.25
CA ALA A 47 3.32 14.56 8.38
C ALA A 47 2.73 15.85 7.75
N PRO A 48 1.49 15.87 7.21
CA PRO A 48 0.89 17.11 6.71
C PRO A 48 0.64 18.16 7.80
N PHE A 49 0.29 17.75 9.01
CA PHE A 49 0.09 18.65 10.14
C PHE A 49 1.42 19.25 10.60
N PHE A 50 2.47 18.44 10.68
CA PHE A 50 3.83 18.90 10.96
C PHE A 50 4.27 19.98 9.97
N MET A 51 4.07 19.73 8.66
CA MET A 51 4.35 20.72 7.63
C MET A 51 3.57 22.04 7.83
N LYS A 52 2.29 21.93 8.21
CA LYS A 52 1.45 23.09 8.48
C LYS A 52 1.93 23.89 9.70
N GLU A 53 2.34 23.20 10.77
CA GLU A 53 2.93 23.84 11.98
C GLU A 53 4.25 24.53 11.68
N GLN A 54 5.04 24.04 10.71
CA GLN A 54 6.25 24.68 10.19
C GLN A 54 5.95 25.89 9.26
N GLY A 55 4.69 26.26 9.10
CA GLY A 55 4.28 27.44 8.31
C GLY A 55 4.08 27.19 6.82
N TYR A 56 4.19 25.93 6.36
CA TYR A 56 3.94 25.59 4.95
C TYR A 56 2.44 25.61 4.62
N SER A 57 2.12 25.87 3.36
CA SER A 57 0.75 25.86 2.86
C SER A 57 0.16 24.44 2.83
N ILE A 58 -1.17 24.33 2.73
CA ILE A 58 -1.87 23.04 2.61
C ILE A 58 -1.43 22.30 1.34
N ALA A 59 -1.19 23.01 0.23
CA ALA A 59 -0.67 22.44 -1.00
C ALA A 59 0.68 21.75 -0.76
N LEU A 60 1.57 22.38 -0.01
CA LEU A 60 2.90 21.84 0.29
C LEU A 60 2.89 20.80 1.40
N ALA A 61 1.86 20.77 2.24
CA ALA A 61 1.73 19.81 3.33
C ALA A 61 1.74 18.34 2.87
N GLY A 62 1.33 18.07 1.63
CA GLY A 62 1.39 16.75 1.02
C GLY A 62 2.77 16.32 0.48
N ILE A 63 3.76 17.22 0.38
CA ILE A 63 5.06 16.93 -0.24
C ILE A 63 5.83 15.77 0.43
N PRO A 64 5.84 15.60 1.75
CA PRO A 64 6.49 14.44 2.38
C PRO A 64 5.91 13.11 1.89
N LEU A 65 4.59 13.06 1.66
CA LEU A 65 3.93 11.87 1.13
C LEU A 65 4.28 11.63 -0.34
N VAL A 66 4.53 12.70 -1.12
CA VAL A 66 5.07 12.60 -2.48
C VAL A 66 6.49 12.00 -2.44
N ALA A 67 7.35 12.52 -1.57
CA ALA A 67 8.71 11.99 -1.39
C ALA A 67 8.69 10.49 -1.01
N ASN A 68 7.81 10.10 -0.07
CA ASN A 68 7.57 8.70 0.28
C ASN A 68 7.12 7.89 -0.96
N GLY A 69 6.20 8.43 -1.75
CA GLY A 69 5.73 7.80 -2.99
C GLY A 69 6.84 7.58 -4.01
N VAL A 70 7.75 8.55 -4.19
CA VAL A 70 8.94 8.42 -5.05
C VAL A 70 9.82 7.25 -4.59
N GLY A 71 10.11 7.17 -3.29
CA GLY A 71 10.88 6.07 -2.71
C GLY A 71 10.22 4.70 -2.97
N ARG A 72 8.88 4.61 -2.84
CA ARG A 72 8.12 3.38 -3.14
C ARG A 72 8.22 2.99 -4.60
N VAL A 73 8.03 3.92 -5.53
CA VAL A 73 8.16 3.66 -6.98
C VAL A 73 9.56 3.17 -7.31
N CYS A 74 10.60 3.80 -6.77
CA CYS A 74 11.98 3.34 -6.93
C CYS A 74 12.15 1.92 -6.39
N SER A 75 11.64 1.61 -5.19
CA SER A 75 11.73 0.26 -4.62
C SER A 75 10.99 -0.77 -5.47
N ASP A 76 9.79 -0.47 -5.96
CA ASP A 76 9.00 -1.37 -6.80
C ASP A 76 9.72 -1.71 -8.13
N LEU A 77 10.42 -0.72 -8.72
CA LEU A 77 11.19 -0.91 -9.95
C LEU A 77 12.48 -1.71 -9.71
N PHE A 78 13.19 -1.42 -8.63
CA PHE A 78 14.49 -2.04 -8.33
C PHE A 78 14.39 -3.33 -7.51
N SER A 79 13.23 -3.66 -6.96
CA SER A 79 13.04 -4.84 -6.10
C SER A 79 13.42 -6.16 -6.79
N GLY A 80 13.11 -6.29 -8.08
CA GLY A 80 13.51 -7.45 -8.88
C GLY A 80 15.03 -7.59 -8.96
N VAL A 81 15.75 -6.50 -9.20
CA VAL A 81 17.21 -6.45 -9.24
C VAL A 81 17.80 -6.73 -7.86
N MET A 82 17.30 -6.08 -6.82
CA MET A 82 17.77 -6.30 -5.45
C MET A 82 17.59 -7.76 -5.00
N ALA A 83 16.49 -8.40 -5.36
CA ALA A 83 16.23 -9.80 -5.05
C ALA A 83 17.19 -10.77 -5.75
N THR A 84 17.89 -10.36 -6.84
CA THR A 84 18.91 -11.19 -7.48
C THR A 84 20.26 -11.13 -6.74
N TYR A 85 20.55 -10.04 -6.04
CA TYR A 85 21.82 -9.86 -5.31
C TYR A 85 21.71 -10.23 -3.84
N PHE A 86 20.59 -9.92 -3.19
CA PHE A 86 20.41 -10.09 -1.75
C PHE A 86 19.31 -11.09 -1.41
N SER A 87 19.45 -11.75 -0.26
CA SER A 87 18.39 -12.60 0.28
C SER A 87 17.22 -11.75 0.79
N SER A 88 15.98 -12.27 0.71
CA SER A 88 14.81 -11.57 1.25
C SER A 88 14.92 -11.30 2.76
N GLY A 89 15.64 -12.15 3.50
CA GLY A 89 15.92 -11.93 4.92
C GLY A 89 16.86 -10.74 5.14
N THR A 90 17.93 -10.62 4.35
CA THR A 90 18.84 -9.47 4.39
C THR A 90 18.13 -8.17 4.05
N LEU A 91 17.30 -8.19 2.98
CA LEU A 91 16.51 -7.02 2.58
C LEU A 91 15.51 -6.61 3.66
N LEU A 92 14.89 -7.58 4.35
CA LEU A 92 13.94 -7.31 5.43
C LEU A 92 14.64 -6.64 6.63
N ILE A 93 15.79 -7.17 7.06
CA ILE A 93 16.59 -6.59 8.15
C ILE A 93 17.09 -5.19 7.77
N ALA A 94 17.63 -5.03 6.54
CA ALA A 94 18.12 -3.75 6.06
C ALA A 94 16.99 -2.69 6.01
N ALA A 95 15.79 -3.06 5.54
CA ALA A 95 14.65 -2.16 5.48
C ALA A 95 14.32 -1.56 6.85
N VAL A 96 14.20 -2.43 7.87
CA VAL A 96 13.85 -2.01 9.24
C VAL A 96 14.98 -1.20 9.87
N SER A 97 16.25 -1.63 9.69
CA SER A 97 17.40 -0.91 10.25
C SER A 97 17.60 0.48 9.63
N ILE A 98 17.44 0.60 8.31
CA ILE A 98 17.51 1.89 7.61
C ILE A 98 16.33 2.77 8.03
N GLY A 99 15.11 2.21 8.14
CA GLY A 99 13.93 2.93 8.63
C GLY A 99 14.16 3.54 10.01
N PHE A 100 14.71 2.75 10.95
CA PHE A 100 15.07 3.26 12.27
C PHE A 100 16.12 4.39 12.21
N LEU A 101 17.20 4.19 11.45
CA LEU A 101 18.23 5.22 11.28
C LEU A 101 17.65 6.52 10.72
N MET A 102 16.77 6.42 9.72
CA MET A 102 16.09 7.59 9.16
C MET A 102 15.17 8.28 10.16
N SER A 103 14.56 7.54 11.09
CA SER A 103 13.76 8.12 12.17
C SER A 103 14.62 9.00 13.09
N VAL A 104 15.80 8.52 13.43
CA VAL A 104 16.75 9.27 14.26
C VAL A 104 17.26 10.52 13.52
N ILE A 105 17.65 10.37 12.25
CA ILE A 105 18.11 11.50 11.43
C ILE A 105 17.01 12.55 11.27
N GLY A 106 15.78 12.12 10.96
CA GLY A 106 14.65 13.02 10.82
C GLY A 106 14.34 13.79 12.11
N TYR A 107 14.45 13.14 13.27
CA TYR A 107 14.27 13.80 14.56
C TYR A 107 15.39 14.80 14.87
N LEU A 108 16.64 14.49 14.55
CA LEU A 108 17.79 15.35 14.82
C LEU A 108 17.83 16.60 13.90
N PHE A 109 17.24 16.52 12.70
CA PHE A 109 17.26 17.59 11.69
C PHE A 109 15.86 18.06 11.32
N LEU A 110 14.97 18.22 12.33
CA LEU A 110 13.56 18.63 12.18
C LEU A 110 13.37 19.89 11.35
N ASP A 111 14.28 20.85 11.47
CA ASP A 111 14.17 22.17 10.82
C ASP A 111 14.68 22.16 9.36
N SER A 112 15.28 21.05 8.92
CA SER A 112 15.85 20.96 7.57
C SER A 112 14.88 20.28 6.60
N MET A 113 14.15 21.08 5.82
CA MET A 113 13.22 20.58 4.80
C MET A 113 13.86 19.59 3.81
N PRO A 114 15.07 19.80 3.26
CA PRO A 114 15.70 18.82 2.39
C PRO A 114 15.94 17.47 3.07
N VAL A 115 16.41 17.50 4.34
CA VAL A 115 16.63 16.25 5.11
C VAL A 115 15.31 15.56 5.39
N PHE A 116 14.27 16.33 5.76
CA PHE A 116 12.93 15.80 5.99
C PHE A 116 12.37 15.07 4.76
N LEU A 117 12.46 15.68 3.58
CA LEU A 117 12.02 15.06 2.33
C LEU A 117 12.85 13.82 1.96
N PHE A 118 14.18 13.88 2.15
CA PHE A 118 15.06 12.74 1.94
C PHE A 118 14.67 11.56 2.84
N VAL A 119 14.44 11.82 4.13
CA VAL A 119 14.00 10.82 5.10
C VAL A 119 12.68 10.17 4.65
N PHE A 120 11.70 10.95 4.20
CA PHE A 120 10.44 10.41 3.70
C PHE A 120 10.60 9.60 2.41
N ALA A 121 11.48 9.99 1.51
CA ALA A 121 11.80 9.20 0.32
C ALA A 121 12.42 7.86 0.70
N VAL A 122 13.36 7.84 1.63
CA VAL A 122 13.97 6.60 2.13
C VAL A 122 12.95 5.74 2.87
N TYR A 123 12.02 6.33 3.64
CA TYR A 123 10.92 5.56 4.23
C TYR A 123 10.07 4.84 3.18
N GLY A 124 9.71 5.54 2.09
CA GLY A 124 8.97 4.91 1.01
C GLY A 124 9.69 3.70 0.41
N LEU A 125 11.00 3.83 0.20
CA LEU A 125 11.85 2.75 -0.29
C LEU A 125 11.89 1.58 0.68
N THR A 126 12.11 1.82 1.97
CA THR A 126 12.21 0.77 3.01
C THR A 126 10.87 0.08 3.25
N GLU A 127 9.75 0.81 3.26
CA GLU A 127 8.41 0.23 3.41
C GLU A 127 8.05 -0.72 2.28
N ALA A 128 8.35 -0.36 1.02
CA ALA A 128 8.09 -1.23 -0.12
C ALA A 128 9.03 -2.45 -0.09
N MET A 129 10.31 -2.26 0.23
CA MET A 129 11.29 -3.33 0.38
C MET A 129 10.91 -4.31 1.49
N PHE A 130 10.43 -3.81 2.64
CA PHE A 130 9.90 -4.61 3.74
C PHE A 130 8.71 -5.46 3.30
N ALA A 131 7.69 -4.83 2.70
CA ALA A 131 6.47 -5.52 2.29
C ALA A 131 6.71 -6.61 1.24
N LEU A 132 7.62 -6.38 0.29
CA LEU A 132 7.99 -7.36 -0.74
C LEU A 132 8.76 -8.53 -0.15
N SER A 133 9.79 -8.25 0.67
CA SER A 133 10.61 -9.26 1.31
C SER A 133 9.81 -10.15 2.25
N LEU A 134 8.90 -9.54 3.02
CA LEU A 134 8.00 -10.23 3.93
C LEU A 134 7.10 -11.24 3.18
N ARG A 135 6.47 -10.81 2.09
CA ARG A 135 5.62 -11.66 1.26
C ARG A 135 6.39 -12.82 0.64
N LYS A 136 7.61 -12.55 0.19
CA LYS A 136 8.46 -13.59 -0.40
C LYS A 136 8.87 -14.62 0.65
N ILE A 137 9.32 -14.20 1.83
CA ILE A 137 9.64 -15.12 2.93
C ILE A 137 8.42 -15.98 3.30
N GLY A 138 7.25 -15.35 3.45
CA GLY A 138 6.01 -16.07 3.73
C GLY A 138 5.65 -17.08 2.67
N PHE A 139 5.83 -16.75 1.40
CA PHE A 139 5.59 -17.65 0.28
C PHE A 139 6.58 -18.84 0.27
N ASP A 140 7.88 -18.55 0.42
CA ASP A 140 8.94 -19.57 0.34
C ASP A 140 8.97 -20.50 1.55
N GLN A 141 8.46 -20.05 2.72
CA GLN A 141 8.38 -20.87 3.94
C GLN A 141 7.07 -21.67 4.06
N SER A 142 6.13 -21.48 3.16
CA SER A 142 4.83 -22.17 3.19
C SER A 142 4.82 -23.39 2.26
N ALA A 143 4.15 -24.45 2.69
CA ALA A 143 3.81 -25.56 1.79
C ALA A 143 2.90 -25.03 0.66
N PRO A 144 2.96 -25.58 -0.56
CA PRO A 144 2.17 -25.12 -1.71
C PRO A 144 0.67 -24.97 -1.39
N GLU A 145 0.12 -25.87 -0.58
CA GLU A 145 -1.30 -25.90 -0.18
C GLU A 145 -1.64 -24.78 0.83
N GLN A 146 -0.64 -24.22 1.51
CA GLN A 146 -0.80 -23.21 2.56
C GLN A 146 -0.38 -21.79 2.12
N GLN A 147 0.20 -21.64 0.94
CA GLN A 147 0.70 -20.37 0.44
C GLN A 147 -0.38 -19.28 0.43
N GLY A 148 -1.59 -19.62 -0.02
CA GLY A 148 -2.72 -18.69 -0.01
C GLY A 148 -3.10 -18.22 1.40
N LYS A 149 -3.12 -19.15 2.38
CA LYS A 149 -3.40 -18.84 3.80
C LYS A 149 -2.35 -17.88 4.37
N VAL A 150 -1.07 -18.15 4.16
CA VAL A 150 0.02 -17.32 4.68
C VAL A 150 0.02 -15.95 4.01
N GLN A 151 -0.19 -15.85 2.70
CA GLN A 151 -0.32 -14.57 2.01
C GLN A 151 -1.54 -13.77 2.51
N GLY A 152 -2.64 -14.44 2.79
CA GLY A 152 -3.82 -13.84 3.42
C GLY A 152 -3.53 -13.29 4.81
N GLN A 153 -2.81 -14.03 5.65
CA GLN A 153 -2.39 -13.57 6.99
C GLN A 153 -1.49 -12.34 6.89
N MET A 154 -0.52 -12.31 5.96
CA MET A 154 0.35 -11.17 5.75
C MET A 154 -0.40 -9.94 5.22
N ALA A 155 -1.32 -10.13 4.29
CA ALA A 155 -2.18 -9.05 3.79
C ALA A 155 -3.08 -8.48 4.88
N SER A 156 -3.64 -9.34 5.74
CA SER A 156 -4.46 -8.94 6.89
C SER A 156 -3.64 -8.17 7.93
N ALA A 157 -2.40 -8.60 8.20
CA ALA A 157 -1.49 -7.89 9.10
C ALA A 157 -1.22 -6.46 8.63
N LEU A 158 -0.89 -6.29 7.34
CA LEU A 158 -0.72 -4.96 6.75
C LEU A 158 -2.02 -4.13 6.86
N GLY A 159 -3.18 -4.74 6.61
CA GLY A 159 -4.49 -4.08 6.74
C GLY A 159 -4.79 -3.61 8.17
N ILE A 160 -4.53 -4.45 9.17
CA ILE A 160 -4.67 -4.11 10.59
C ILE A 160 -3.74 -2.94 10.94
N GLY A 161 -2.48 -2.98 10.51
CA GLY A 161 -1.53 -1.89 10.74
C GLY A 161 -2.00 -0.58 10.10
N PHE A 162 -2.47 -0.60 8.85
CA PHE A 162 -3.04 0.58 8.20
C PHE A 162 -4.30 1.12 8.89
N THR A 163 -5.05 0.29 9.61
CA THR A 163 -6.21 0.72 10.41
C THR A 163 -5.78 1.31 11.74
N LEU A 164 -4.85 0.66 12.45
CA LEU A 164 -4.37 1.13 13.75
C LEU A 164 -3.52 2.40 13.64
N GLY A 165 -2.78 2.57 12.55
CA GLY A 165 -1.86 3.69 12.38
C GLY A 165 -2.51 5.06 12.51
N PRO A 166 -3.54 5.42 11.75
CA PRO A 166 -4.22 6.72 11.89
C PRO A 166 -4.81 6.94 13.29
N LEU A 167 -5.31 5.88 13.93
CA LEU A 167 -5.78 5.94 15.31
C LEU A 167 -4.63 6.36 16.24
N LEU A 168 -3.51 5.66 16.19
CA LEU A 168 -2.31 5.99 16.96
C LEU A 168 -1.80 7.39 16.62
N GLY A 169 -1.74 7.74 15.32
CA GLY A 169 -1.32 9.06 14.86
C GLY A 169 -2.19 10.18 15.43
N GLY A 170 -3.50 10.01 15.43
CA GLY A 170 -4.43 10.99 16.01
C GLY A 170 -4.22 11.21 17.50
N PHE A 171 -4.13 10.11 18.28
CA PHE A 171 -3.91 10.20 19.72
C PHE A 171 -2.51 10.74 20.07
N VAL A 172 -1.47 10.20 19.44
CA VAL A 172 -0.08 10.64 19.66
C VAL A 172 0.09 12.10 19.26
N GLY A 173 -0.47 12.52 18.13
CA GLY A 173 -0.44 13.91 17.66
C GLY A 173 -1.14 14.87 18.64
N LYS A 174 -2.25 14.47 19.24
CA LYS A 174 -2.94 15.28 20.27
C LYS A 174 -2.08 15.49 21.51
N TRP A 175 -1.38 14.45 21.99
CA TRP A 175 -0.71 14.47 23.28
C TRP A 175 0.75 14.93 23.21
N LEU A 176 1.43 14.61 22.13
CA LEU A 176 2.86 14.85 21.94
C LEU A 176 3.18 15.81 20.78
N GLY A 177 2.15 16.30 20.07
CA GLY A 177 2.31 17.15 18.90
C GLY A 177 2.69 16.38 17.62
N SER A 178 2.74 17.10 16.51
CA SER A 178 3.00 16.50 15.19
C SER A 178 4.43 15.98 15.03
N GLN A 179 5.39 16.52 15.78
CA GLN A 179 6.80 16.06 15.79
C GLN A 179 6.95 14.62 16.22
N ALA A 180 5.97 14.08 16.97
CA ALA A 180 5.94 12.69 17.40
C ALA A 180 5.80 11.68 16.23
N LEU A 181 5.66 12.16 14.99
CA LEU A 181 5.68 11.31 13.79
C LEU A 181 6.98 10.46 13.72
N PHE A 182 8.13 11.00 14.15
CA PHE A 182 9.38 10.24 14.15
C PHE A 182 9.41 9.14 15.22
N LEU A 183 8.74 9.36 16.35
CA LEU A 183 8.54 8.34 17.39
C LEU A 183 7.65 7.20 16.87
N LEU A 184 6.59 7.55 16.11
CA LEU A 184 5.71 6.57 15.47
C LEU A 184 6.43 5.75 14.38
N TYR A 185 7.48 6.28 13.76
CA TYR A 185 8.35 5.46 12.91
C TYR A 185 9.36 4.66 13.75
N ALA A 186 10.09 5.30 14.67
CA ALA A 186 11.21 4.68 15.37
C ALA A 186 10.83 3.46 16.21
N LEU A 187 9.76 3.56 17.03
CA LEU A 187 9.37 2.48 17.93
C LEU A 187 8.97 1.20 17.20
N PRO A 188 8.11 1.24 16.17
CA PRO A 188 7.76 0.06 15.39
C PRO A 188 8.94 -0.52 14.61
N GLU A 189 9.89 0.29 14.17
CA GLU A 189 11.09 -0.21 13.50
C GLU A 189 11.99 -1.00 14.46
N VAL A 190 12.19 -0.51 15.69
CA VAL A 190 12.93 -1.27 16.72
C VAL A 190 12.22 -2.58 17.05
N LEU A 191 10.92 -2.54 17.30
CA LEU A 191 10.11 -3.74 17.55
C LEU A 191 10.13 -4.69 16.35
N GLY A 192 9.99 -4.13 15.15
CA GLY A 192 10.06 -4.85 13.89
C GLY A 192 11.40 -5.55 13.71
N LEU A 193 12.52 -4.89 14.02
CA LEU A 193 13.85 -5.47 13.94
C LEU A 193 13.99 -6.66 14.89
N ILE A 194 13.58 -6.51 16.14
CA ILE A 194 13.59 -7.59 17.14
C ILE A 194 12.74 -8.78 16.62
N LEU A 195 11.53 -8.54 16.18
CA LEU A 195 10.63 -9.59 15.69
C LEU A 195 11.17 -10.29 14.44
N VAL A 196 11.74 -9.54 13.49
CA VAL A 196 12.34 -10.08 12.26
C VAL A 196 13.54 -10.95 12.56
N LEU A 197 14.38 -10.56 13.52
CA LEU A 197 15.54 -11.35 13.98
C LEU A 197 15.10 -12.62 14.71
N LEU A 198 14.09 -12.53 15.60
CA LEU A 198 13.50 -13.69 16.29
C LEU A 198 12.81 -14.64 15.30
N GLY A 199 12.21 -14.14 14.24
CA GLY A 199 11.65 -14.93 13.14
C GLY A 199 12.70 -15.65 12.28
N GLY A 200 14.00 -15.37 12.50
CA GLY A 200 15.09 -16.05 11.83
C GLY A 200 15.43 -15.52 10.43
N ALA A 201 15.07 -14.28 10.12
CA ALA A 201 15.37 -13.65 8.82
C ALA A 201 16.86 -13.71 8.43
N HIS A 202 17.76 -13.61 9.41
CA HIS A 202 19.23 -13.71 9.20
C HIS A 202 19.69 -15.08 8.66
N ARG A 203 18.87 -16.13 8.83
CA ARG A 203 19.15 -17.51 8.35
C ARG A 203 18.56 -17.77 6.97
N TYR A 204 17.78 -16.84 6.43
CA TYR A 204 17.12 -17.01 5.15
C TYR A 204 18.13 -16.92 3.99
N ARG A 205 18.30 -18.03 3.27
CA ARG A 205 19.23 -18.13 2.14
C ARG A 205 18.60 -17.59 0.86
N LYS A 206 19.43 -17.11 -0.06
CA LYS A 206 19.06 -16.64 -1.38
C LYS A 206 18.44 -17.79 -2.20
N THR A 207 17.26 -17.56 -2.78
CA THR A 207 16.67 -18.45 -3.79
C THR A 207 17.09 -17.93 -5.16
N ALA A 208 17.61 -18.79 -6.03
CA ALA A 208 17.96 -18.43 -7.39
C ALA A 208 16.70 -17.99 -8.16
N ILE A 209 16.75 -16.84 -8.80
CA ILE A 209 15.68 -16.34 -9.68
C ILE A 209 16.31 -16.18 -11.06
N ASP A 210 15.79 -16.93 -12.03
CA ASP A 210 16.10 -16.71 -13.45
C ASP A 210 15.33 -15.49 -13.95
N ALA A 211 16.05 -14.38 -14.12
CA ALA A 211 15.50 -13.17 -14.76
C ALA A 211 15.58 -13.33 -16.28
N SER A 212 14.49 -13.71 -16.93
CA SER A 212 14.46 -13.79 -18.39
C SER A 212 14.21 -12.40 -19.02
N THR A 213 15.02 -12.04 -20.01
CA THR A 213 14.92 -10.79 -20.79
C THR A 213 13.65 -10.66 -21.63
N THR A 214 12.92 -11.75 -21.83
CA THR A 214 11.64 -11.80 -22.55
C THR A 214 10.50 -11.06 -21.81
N LEU A 215 10.59 -10.91 -20.50
CA LEU A 215 9.55 -10.28 -19.67
C LEU A 215 9.29 -8.81 -20.02
N TRP A 216 10.31 -8.05 -20.39
CA TRP A 216 10.15 -6.62 -20.75
C TRP A 216 9.31 -6.40 -22.00
N ARG A 217 9.50 -7.27 -23.02
CA ARG A 217 8.73 -7.19 -24.26
C ARG A 217 7.26 -7.51 -24.05
N GLU A 218 6.97 -8.50 -23.21
CA GLU A 218 5.61 -8.85 -22.81
C GLU A 218 4.94 -7.74 -22.01
N GLY A 219 5.69 -7.05 -21.13
CA GLY A 219 5.21 -5.89 -20.39
C GLY A 219 4.78 -4.73 -21.27
N LEU A 220 5.60 -4.40 -22.27
CA LEU A 220 5.27 -3.37 -23.25
C LEU A 220 4.00 -3.72 -24.05
N ASN A 221 3.79 -4.99 -24.35
CA ASN A 221 2.57 -5.43 -25.02
C ASN A 221 1.32 -5.34 -24.11
N LEU A 222 1.46 -5.58 -22.81
CA LEU A 222 0.36 -5.38 -21.85
C LEU A 222 -0.03 -3.92 -21.74
N VAL A 223 0.95 -3.02 -21.64
CA VAL A 223 0.71 -1.56 -21.53
C VAL A 223 0.02 -1.01 -22.80
N LYS A 224 0.18 -1.64 -23.96
CA LYS A 224 -0.53 -1.26 -25.19
C LYS A 224 -2.00 -1.69 -25.22
N GLN A 225 -2.45 -2.55 -24.30
CA GLN A 225 -3.83 -3.04 -24.29
C GLN A 225 -4.75 -2.04 -23.55
N PRO A 226 -5.75 -1.44 -24.21
CA PRO A 226 -6.66 -0.48 -23.57
C PRO A 226 -7.38 -1.02 -22.33
N PRO A 227 -7.83 -2.29 -22.28
CA PRO A 227 -8.45 -2.83 -21.08
C PRO A 227 -7.50 -2.92 -19.88
N PHE A 228 -6.22 -3.27 -20.12
CA PHE A 228 -5.21 -3.31 -19.08
C PHE A 228 -4.92 -1.90 -18.55
N LEU A 229 -4.72 -0.92 -19.43
CA LEU A 229 -4.53 0.49 -19.04
C LEU A 229 -5.72 1.04 -18.27
N ALA A 230 -6.95 0.69 -18.66
CA ALA A 230 -8.15 1.10 -17.94
C ALA A 230 -8.17 0.58 -16.51
N SER A 231 -7.74 -0.66 -16.29
CA SER A 231 -7.63 -1.22 -14.93
C SER A 231 -6.52 -0.53 -14.13
N CYS A 232 -5.38 -0.22 -14.76
CA CYS A 232 -4.29 0.54 -14.14
C CYS A 232 -4.72 1.98 -13.79
N LEU A 233 -5.51 2.63 -14.64
CA LEU A 233 -6.05 3.96 -14.38
C LEU A 233 -7.02 3.95 -13.18
N ALA A 234 -7.92 2.97 -13.10
CA ALA A 234 -8.87 2.84 -12.00
C ALA A 234 -8.18 2.61 -10.65
N ILE A 235 -7.15 1.75 -10.61
CA ILE A 235 -6.40 1.50 -9.37
C ILE A 235 -5.53 2.70 -8.99
N CYS A 236 -4.94 3.39 -9.96
CA CYS A 236 -4.19 4.62 -9.75
C CYS A 236 -5.08 5.69 -9.11
N GLN A 237 -6.27 5.95 -9.68
CA GLN A 237 -7.26 6.88 -9.14
C GLN A 237 -7.70 6.49 -7.73
N SER A 238 -7.98 5.21 -7.48
CA SER A 238 -8.43 4.75 -6.16
C SER A 238 -7.39 5.06 -5.09
N PHE A 239 -6.11 4.85 -5.37
CA PHE A 239 -5.04 5.16 -4.42
C PHE A 239 -4.69 6.65 -4.37
N PHE A 240 -4.87 7.37 -5.47
CA PHE A 240 -4.76 8.83 -5.52
C PHE A 240 -5.70 9.46 -4.49
N PHE A 241 -6.98 9.10 -4.50
CA PHE A 241 -7.94 9.63 -3.55
C PHE A 241 -7.84 8.98 -2.18
N LEU A 242 -7.55 7.67 -2.10
CA LEU A 242 -7.38 7.00 -0.81
C LEU A 242 -6.31 7.70 0.04
N VAL A 243 -5.19 8.11 -0.55
CA VAL A 243 -4.12 8.78 0.18
C VAL A 243 -4.33 10.29 0.22
N GLY A 244 -4.67 10.91 -0.90
CA GLY A 244 -4.89 12.35 -0.99
C GLY A 244 -6.02 12.85 -0.09
N VAL A 245 -7.16 12.14 -0.09
CA VAL A 245 -8.30 12.52 0.75
C VAL A 245 -8.06 12.15 2.20
N THR A 246 -7.69 10.91 2.51
CA THR A 246 -7.63 10.47 3.92
C THR A 246 -6.44 11.02 4.69
N ARG A 247 -5.39 11.51 4.03
CA ARG A 247 -4.20 12.07 4.69
C ARG A 247 -4.07 13.59 4.57
N VAL A 248 -4.75 14.23 3.58
CA VAL A 248 -4.65 15.68 3.36
C VAL A 248 -6.03 16.32 3.35
N ALA A 249 -6.87 16.05 2.35
CA ALA A 249 -8.09 16.81 2.13
C ALA A 249 -9.08 16.69 3.30
N PHE A 250 -9.40 15.48 3.74
CA PHE A 250 -10.34 15.24 4.83
C PHE A 250 -9.82 15.68 6.20
N PRO A 251 -8.57 15.35 6.62
CA PRO A 251 -8.06 15.82 7.90
C PRO A 251 -8.06 17.33 8.03
N PHE A 252 -7.63 18.06 6.99
CA PHE A 252 -7.66 19.53 7.02
C PHE A 252 -9.08 20.10 6.98
N LEU A 253 -10.03 19.49 6.24
CA LEU A 253 -11.44 19.86 6.30
C LEU A 253 -11.97 19.72 7.73
N ALA A 254 -11.73 18.56 8.37
CA ALA A 254 -12.26 18.24 9.69
C ALA A 254 -11.64 19.13 10.79
N VAL A 255 -10.31 19.33 10.77
CA VAL A 255 -9.63 20.14 11.79
C VAL A 255 -9.84 21.63 11.55
N ASN A 256 -9.56 22.14 10.35
CA ASN A 256 -9.51 23.59 10.11
C ASN A 256 -10.90 24.21 9.91
N GLN A 257 -11.84 23.50 9.26
CA GLN A 257 -13.19 24.05 9.03
C GLN A 257 -14.22 23.64 10.08
N ARG A 258 -14.08 22.42 10.65
CA ARG A 258 -15.07 21.87 11.55
C ARG A 258 -14.61 21.88 13.01
N GLY A 259 -13.36 22.26 13.29
CA GLY A 259 -12.82 22.29 14.66
C GLY A 259 -12.75 20.94 15.34
N ILE A 260 -12.74 19.84 14.57
CA ILE A 260 -12.73 18.47 15.11
C ILE A 260 -11.32 18.14 15.58
N GLY A 261 -11.18 17.59 16.79
CA GLY A 261 -9.89 17.21 17.34
C GLY A 261 -9.19 16.11 16.52
N LEU A 262 -7.87 16.15 16.49
CA LEU A 262 -7.03 15.27 15.68
C LEU A 262 -7.25 13.78 16.01
N GLU A 263 -7.53 13.46 17.28
CA GLU A 263 -7.84 12.10 17.74
C GLU A 263 -9.14 11.56 17.14
N VAL A 264 -10.14 12.43 17.00
CA VAL A 264 -11.43 12.07 16.38
C VAL A 264 -11.24 11.87 14.89
N VAL A 265 -10.47 12.74 14.22
CA VAL A 265 -10.09 12.60 12.81
C VAL A 265 -9.31 11.30 12.58
N GLY A 266 -8.34 10.99 13.45
CA GLY A 266 -7.60 9.72 13.40
C GLY A 266 -8.50 8.50 13.51
N THR A 267 -9.50 8.57 14.40
CA THR A 267 -10.52 7.51 14.56
C THR A 267 -11.38 7.36 13.29
N MET A 268 -11.83 8.47 12.68
CA MET A 268 -12.58 8.42 11.41
C MET A 268 -11.75 7.81 10.27
N VAL A 269 -10.50 8.21 10.15
CA VAL A 269 -9.58 7.66 9.13
C VAL A 269 -9.30 6.19 9.40
N ALA A 270 -9.10 5.78 10.65
CA ALA A 270 -8.93 4.37 11.01
C ALA A 270 -10.15 3.53 10.60
N PHE A 271 -11.36 4.01 10.90
CA PHE A 271 -12.59 3.34 10.49
C PHE A 271 -12.72 3.26 8.96
N SER A 272 -12.34 4.32 8.25
CA SER A 272 -12.33 4.31 6.78
C SER A 272 -11.34 3.28 6.21
N ARG A 273 -10.22 3.02 6.87
CA ARG A 273 -9.28 1.95 6.47
C ARG A 273 -9.84 0.56 6.71
N LEU A 274 -10.63 0.39 7.78
CA LEU A 274 -11.35 -0.85 8.01
C LEU A 274 -12.37 -1.10 6.88
N THR A 275 -13.12 -0.08 6.47
CA THR A 275 -14.08 -0.21 5.36
C THR A 275 -13.41 -0.43 4.00
N ASP A 276 -12.22 0.14 3.73
CA ASP A 276 -11.39 -0.22 2.55
C ASP A 276 -11.03 -1.71 2.59
N THR A 277 -10.62 -2.24 3.75
CA THR A 277 -10.28 -3.66 3.91
C THR A 277 -11.50 -4.57 3.70
N LEU A 278 -12.66 -4.20 4.25
CA LEU A 278 -13.93 -4.90 4.03
C LEU A 278 -14.34 -4.83 2.55
N GLY A 279 -14.13 -3.68 1.90
CA GLY A 279 -14.35 -3.50 0.47
C GLY A 279 -13.49 -4.43 -0.39
N ARG A 280 -12.22 -4.61 -0.04
CA ARG A 280 -11.36 -5.58 -0.73
C ARG A 280 -11.85 -7.01 -0.57
N PHE A 281 -12.25 -7.39 0.63
CA PHE A 281 -12.77 -8.73 0.89
C PHE A 281 -14.07 -8.99 0.15
N THR A 282 -15.06 -8.12 0.32
CA THR A 282 -16.38 -8.26 -0.34
C THR A 282 -16.29 -8.06 -1.84
N GLY A 283 -15.40 -7.17 -2.33
CA GLY A 283 -15.10 -6.96 -3.74
C GLY A 283 -14.50 -8.20 -4.40
N GLY A 284 -13.67 -8.97 -3.69
CA GLY A 284 -13.16 -10.27 -4.15
C GLY A 284 -14.31 -11.27 -4.36
N LEU A 285 -15.17 -11.45 -3.36
CA LEU A 285 -16.35 -12.31 -3.47
C LEU A 285 -17.30 -11.87 -4.59
N LEU A 286 -17.42 -10.56 -4.79
CA LEU A 286 -18.26 -10.00 -5.84
C LEU A 286 -17.65 -10.23 -7.23
N ALA A 287 -16.32 -10.14 -7.38
CA ALA A 287 -15.61 -10.39 -8.64
C ALA A 287 -15.79 -11.82 -9.15
N ASP A 288 -15.95 -12.79 -8.23
CA ASP A 288 -16.25 -14.17 -8.58
C ASP A 288 -17.69 -14.34 -9.13
N ARG A 289 -18.62 -13.44 -8.75
CA ARG A 289 -20.04 -13.53 -9.15
C ARG A 289 -20.38 -12.69 -10.37
N ILE A 290 -19.83 -11.46 -10.52
CA ILE A 290 -20.30 -10.47 -11.51
C ILE A 290 -19.23 -9.97 -12.49
N LYS A 291 -18.11 -10.53 -12.68
CA LYS A 291 -16.98 -10.05 -13.49
C LYS A 291 -16.20 -8.90 -12.83
N ALA A 292 -14.87 -9.01 -12.83
CA ALA A 292 -13.96 -8.03 -12.25
C ALA A 292 -14.16 -6.60 -12.80
N SER A 293 -14.43 -6.46 -14.11
CA SER A 293 -14.69 -5.15 -14.74
C SER A 293 -15.89 -4.40 -14.15
N ARG A 294 -16.97 -5.10 -13.76
CA ARG A 294 -18.13 -4.48 -13.10
C ARG A 294 -17.81 -4.06 -11.67
N VAL A 295 -16.98 -4.83 -10.96
CA VAL A 295 -16.55 -4.50 -9.60
C VAL A 295 -15.69 -3.22 -9.61
N ILE A 296 -14.81 -3.04 -10.61
CA ILE A 296 -14.05 -1.80 -10.81
C ILE A 296 -15.00 -0.61 -10.93
N LEU A 297 -15.95 -0.69 -11.86
CA LEU A 297 -16.90 0.42 -12.13
C LEU A 297 -17.75 0.73 -10.90
N LEU A 298 -18.26 -0.29 -10.20
CA LEU A 298 -19.01 -0.12 -8.97
C LEU A 298 -18.20 0.63 -7.91
N GLY A 299 -16.92 0.26 -7.76
CA GLY A 299 -16.03 0.92 -6.80
C GLY A 299 -15.82 2.40 -7.10
N VAL A 300 -15.62 2.77 -8.37
CA VAL A 300 -15.45 4.18 -8.77
C VAL A 300 -16.76 4.95 -8.61
N VAL A 301 -17.91 4.37 -9.03
CA VAL A 301 -19.23 5.00 -8.92
C VAL A 301 -19.61 5.31 -7.48
N LEU A 302 -19.33 4.40 -6.53
CA LEU A 302 -19.62 4.62 -5.11
C LEU A 302 -18.86 5.82 -4.53
N GLY A 303 -17.64 6.09 -5.00
CA GLY A 303 -16.83 7.21 -4.53
C GLY A 303 -17.36 8.59 -4.95
N ILE A 304 -17.92 8.72 -6.14
CA ILE A 304 -18.26 10.02 -6.75
C ILE A 304 -19.22 10.84 -5.88
N PRO A 305 -20.42 10.35 -5.49
CA PRO A 305 -21.36 11.15 -4.72
C PRO A 305 -20.82 11.44 -3.31
N MET A 306 -19.92 10.61 -2.80
CA MET A 306 -19.38 10.75 -1.46
C MET A 306 -18.45 11.96 -1.33
N PHE A 307 -17.77 12.38 -2.40
CA PHE A 307 -17.02 13.63 -2.42
C PHE A 307 -17.93 14.84 -2.19
N LEU A 308 -19.12 14.85 -2.79
CA LEU A 308 -20.07 15.95 -2.65
C LEU A 308 -20.71 15.96 -1.23
N VAL A 309 -21.10 14.79 -0.73
CA VAL A 309 -21.68 14.67 0.63
C VAL A 309 -20.68 15.02 1.72
N GLN A 310 -19.40 14.70 1.52
CA GLN A 310 -18.31 14.94 2.50
C GLN A 310 -18.19 16.41 2.90
N VAL A 311 -18.39 17.32 1.95
CA VAL A 311 -18.22 18.77 2.16
C VAL A 311 -19.28 19.36 3.08
N TYR A 312 -20.49 18.84 3.00
CA TYR A 312 -21.64 19.36 3.77
C TYR A 312 -21.79 18.71 5.14
N GLY A 313 -20.98 17.71 5.47
CA GLY A 313 -20.97 17.06 6.77
C GLY A 313 -20.51 17.99 7.90
N ASN A 314 -21.25 18.03 9.00
CA ASN A 314 -20.94 18.85 10.17
C ASN A 314 -20.88 18.04 11.49
N THR A 315 -21.28 16.78 11.44
CA THR A 315 -21.28 15.89 12.63
C THR A 315 -20.34 14.71 12.37
N PHE A 316 -19.98 14.00 13.44
CA PHE A 316 -19.17 12.80 13.34
C PHE A 316 -19.70 11.81 12.28
N LEU A 317 -20.99 11.49 12.33
CA LEU A 317 -21.58 10.52 11.41
C LEU A 317 -21.68 11.03 9.96
N THR A 318 -22.02 12.31 9.75
CA THR A 318 -22.15 12.89 8.42
C THR A 318 -20.80 13.06 7.72
N LEU A 319 -19.71 13.09 8.45
CA LEU A 319 -18.35 13.06 7.91
C LEU A 319 -17.82 11.64 7.76
N LEU A 320 -18.12 10.75 8.71
CA LEU A 320 -17.63 9.38 8.70
C LEU A 320 -18.26 8.52 7.60
N LEU A 321 -19.59 8.59 7.43
CA LEU A 321 -20.30 7.73 6.48
C LEU A 321 -19.85 7.92 5.03
N PRO A 322 -19.75 9.16 4.49
CA PRO A 322 -19.24 9.35 3.14
C PRO A 322 -17.80 8.86 2.99
N LEU A 323 -16.94 9.12 3.99
CA LEU A 323 -15.56 8.66 3.98
C LEU A 323 -15.49 7.12 3.96
N ALA A 324 -16.30 6.44 4.76
CA ALA A 324 -16.36 4.99 4.85
C ALA A 324 -16.86 4.34 3.55
N VAL A 325 -17.94 4.89 2.95
CA VAL A 325 -18.49 4.38 1.69
C VAL A 325 -17.51 4.59 0.54
N MET A 326 -16.88 5.76 0.48
CA MET A 326 -15.86 6.08 -0.52
C MET A 326 -14.68 5.11 -0.46
N THR A 327 -14.14 4.87 0.74
CA THR A 327 -12.99 3.97 0.91
C THR A 327 -13.36 2.50 0.68
N MET A 328 -14.57 2.09 0.99
CA MET A 328 -15.10 0.78 0.60
C MET A 328 -15.15 0.63 -0.94
N GLY A 329 -15.58 1.65 -1.66
CA GLY A 329 -15.54 1.71 -3.12
C GLY A 329 -14.11 1.59 -3.66
N PHE A 330 -13.14 2.24 -3.04
CA PHE A 330 -11.72 2.09 -3.40
C PHE A 330 -11.22 0.65 -3.19
N GLY A 331 -11.69 -0.03 -2.14
CA GLY A 331 -11.43 -1.45 -1.91
C GLY A 331 -11.94 -2.34 -3.06
N PHE A 332 -13.18 -2.09 -3.53
CA PHE A 332 -13.74 -2.77 -4.69
C PHE A 332 -12.91 -2.55 -5.95
N SER A 333 -12.60 -1.28 -6.26
CA SER A 333 -11.81 -0.92 -7.43
C SER A 333 -10.41 -1.55 -7.40
N ASN A 334 -9.77 -1.60 -6.23
CA ASN A 334 -8.45 -2.21 -6.04
C ASN A 334 -8.45 -3.70 -6.42
N VAL A 335 -9.32 -4.49 -5.80
CA VAL A 335 -9.38 -5.94 -6.05
C VAL A 335 -9.86 -6.23 -7.46
N GLY A 336 -10.89 -5.51 -7.92
CA GLY A 336 -11.38 -5.64 -9.30
C GLY A 336 -10.30 -5.37 -10.33
N SER A 337 -9.52 -4.28 -10.16
CA SER A 337 -8.43 -3.91 -11.08
C SER A 337 -7.30 -4.93 -11.07
N THR A 338 -6.89 -5.39 -9.89
CA THR A 338 -5.82 -6.40 -9.77
C THR A 338 -6.24 -7.72 -10.42
N THR A 339 -7.47 -8.19 -10.16
CA THR A 339 -8.02 -9.40 -10.76
C THR A 339 -8.13 -9.26 -12.28
N PHE A 340 -8.63 -8.12 -12.76
CA PHE A 340 -8.76 -7.87 -14.19
C PHE A 340 -7.41 -7.78 -14.91
N ALA A 341 -6.41 -7.13 -14.29
CA ALA A 341 -5.04 -7.06 -14.82
C ALA A 341 -4.44 -8.45 -15.00
N LEU A 342 -4.67 -9.37 -14.04
CA LEU A 342 -4.24 -10.78 -14.16
C LEU A 342 -4.98 -11.55 -15.25
N GLN A 343 -6.25 -11.20 -15.54
CA GLN A 343 -7.03 -11.81 -16.62
C GLN A 343 -6.57 -11.35 -18.01
N CYS A 344 -6.02 -10.12 -18.13
CA CYS A 344 -5.45 -9.60 -19.36
C CYS A 344 -4.09 -10.21 -19.69
N ALA A 345 -3.37 -10.76 -18.71
CA ALA A 345 -2.01 -11.21 -18.87
C ALA A 345 -1.93 -12.72 -19.21
N PRO A 346 -1.06 -13.12 -20.15
CA PRO A 346 -0.74 -14.52 -20.36
C PRO A 346 -0.07 -15.11 -19.11
N PRO A 347 -0.13 -16.45 -18.92
CA PRO A 347 0.39 -17.10 -17.70
C PRO A 347 1.82 -16.71 -17.33
N ALA A 348 2.72 -16.58 -18.33
CA ALA A 348 4.11 -16.20 -18.14
C ALA A 348 4.29 -14.73 -17.70
N ALA A 349 3.35 -13.83 -18.06
CA ALA A 349 3.43 -12.41 -17.77
C ALA A 349 2.58 -11.95 -16.55
N LYS A 350 1.95 -12.86 -15.81
CA LYS A 350 1.11 -12.51 -14.64
C LYS A 350 1.87 -11.74 -13.56
N GLY A 351 3.13 -12.14 -13.30
CA GLY A 351 3.98 -11.43 -12.34
C GLY A 351 4.25 -9.99 -12.76
N LEU A 352 4.48 -9.76 -14.05
CA LEU A 352 4.71 -8.43 -14.61
C LEU A 352 3.43 -7.58 -14.59
N ALA A 353 2.27 -8.16 -14.91
CA ALA A 353 0.98 -7.47 -14.80
C ALA A 353 0.69 -6.99 -13.38
N LEU A 354 1.01 -7.82 -12.38
CA LEU A 354 0.94 -7.41 -10.97
C LEU A 354 1.91 -6.28 -10.64
N GLY A 355 3.15 -6.34 -11.16
CA GLY A 355 4.15 -5.29 -10.98
C GLY A 355 3.69 -3.94 -11.55
N LEU A 356 3.18 -3.95 -12.78
CA LEU A 356 2.63 -2.74 -13.44
C LEU A 356 1.40 -2.19 -12.71
N SER A 357 0.49 -3.06 -12.26
CA SER A 357 -0.66 -2.66 -11.44
C SER A 357 -0.22 -2.03 -10.11
N ARG A 358 0.84 -2.56 -9.49
CA ARG A 358 1.42 -1.97 -8.27
C ARG A 358 2.10 -0.64 -8.53
N ALA A 359 2.84 -0.49 -9.63
CA ALA A 359 3.43 0.79 -10.02
C ALA A 359 2.33 1.86 -10.20
N SER A 360 1.19 1.49 -10.80
CA SER A 360 0.03 2.39 -10.91
C SER A 360 -0.53 2.78 -9.53
N THR A 361 -0.57 1.84 -8.58
CA THR A 361 -0.93 2.11 -7.18
C THR A 361 0.02 3.13 -6.54
N SER A 362 1.33 2.92 -6.67
CA SER A 362 2.37 3.78 -6.10
C SER A 362 2.34 5.18 -6.73
N LEU A 363 2.10 5.29 -8.03
CA LEU A 363 1.90 6.58 -8.72
C LEU A 363 0.70 7.34 -8.17
N GLY A 364 -0.44 6.68 -7.97
CA GLY A 364 -1.62 7.29 -7.35
C GLY A 364 -1.32 7.81 -5.94
N GLN A 365 -0.68 7.00 -5.12
CA GLN A 365 -0.29 7.40 -3.76
C GLN A 365 0.69 8.57 -3.73
N MET A 366 1.59 8.64 -4.71
CA MET A 366 2.57 9.71 -4.83
C MET A 366 1.93 11.05 -5.19
N ILE A 367 1.07 11.07 -6.20
CA ILE A 367 0.54 12.32 -6.76
C ILE A 367 -0.66 12.83 -5.96
N GLY A 368 -1.47 11.93 -5.40
CA GLY A 368 -2.74 12.25 -4.72
C GLY A 368 -2.65 13.33 -3.64
N PRO A 369 -1.74 13.21 -2.65
CA PRO A 369 -1.62 14.17 -1.57
C PRO A 369 -1.35 15.60 -2.04
N LEU A 370 -0.45 15.77 -3.01
CA LEU A 370 -0.08 17.07 -3.56
C LEU A 370 -1.26 17.70 -4.31
N VAL A 371 -1.86 16.95 -5.24
CA VAL A 371 -2.97 17.48 -6.05
C VAL A 371 -4.19 17.79 -5.20
N CYS A 372 -4.56 16.93 -4.24
CA CYS A 372 -5.66 17.21 -3.33
C CYS A 372 -5.37 18.44 -2.45
N GLY A 373 -4.13 18.62 -2.00
CA GLY A 373 -3.71 19.81 -1.25
C GLY A 373 -3.81 21.08 -2.09
N VAL A 374 -3.31 21.08 -3.32
CA VAL A 374 -3.40 22.21 -4.26
C VAL A 374 -4.85 22.55 -4.58
N LEU A 375 -5.70 21.56 -4.84
CA LEU A 375 -7.12 21.81 -5.14
C LEU A 375 -7.83 22.51 -3.98
N ILE A 376 -7.55 22.09 -2.73
CA ILE A 376 -8.16 22.69 -1.56
C ILE A 376 -7.62 24.09 -1.29
N GLU A 377 -6.33 24.30 -1.46
CA GLU A 377 -5.73 25.62 -1.22
C GLU A 377 -6.16 26.65 -2.27
N SER A 378 -6.22 26.26 -3.54
CA SER A 378 -6.53 27.16 -4.64
C SER A 378 -8.03 27.44 -4.81
N LEU A 379 -8.88 26.45 -4.56
CA LEU A 379 -10.33 26.52 -4.83
C LEU A 379 -11.19 26.53 -3.56
N GLY A 380 -10.57 26.30 -2.39
CA GLY A 380 -11.31 26.02 -1.16
C GLY A 380 -11.83 24.58 -1.10
N TYR A 381 -12.38 24.22 0.07
CA TYR A 381 -12.80 22.83 0.31
C TYR A 381 -13.98 22.41 -0.56
N GLU A 382 -14.98 23.26 -0.71
CA GLU A 382 -16.20 22.92 -1.47
C GLU A 382 -15.89 22.64 -2.94
N GLN A 383 -15.29 23.61 -3.62
CA GLN A 383 -14.94 23.48 -5.03
C GLN A 383 -13.84 22.40 -5.24
N GLY A 384 -12.90 22.27 -4.31
CA GLY A 384 -11.87 21.24 -4.34
C GLY A 384 -12.47 19.83 -4.37
N PHE A 385 -13.43 19.53 -3.49
CA PHE A 385 -14.12 18.23 -3.48
C PHE A 385 -15.03 18.04 -4.71
N GLN A 386 -15.67 19.12 -5.20
CA GLN A 386 -16.42 19.06 -6.47
C GLN A 386 -15.51 18.71 -7.65
N MET A 387 -14.31 19.29 -7.72
CA MET A 387 -13.33 18.95 -8.76
C MET A 387 -12.80 17.50 -8.63
N MET A 388 -12.66 17.00 -7.41
CA MET A 388 -12.33 15.58 -7.18
C MET A 388 -13.46 14.65 -7.69
N ALA A 389 -14.72 15.02 -7.45
CA ALA A 389 -15.88 14.30 -7.98
C ALA A 389 -15.89 14.33 -9.52
N LEU A 390 -15.68 15.50 -10.13
CA LEU A 390 -15.64 15.66 -11.58
C LEU A 390 -14.52 14.83 -12.22
N SER A 391 -13.31 14.89 -11.65
CA SER A 391 -12.19 14.07 -12.13
C SER A 391 -12.50 12.56 -12.04
N SER A 392 -13.24 12.14 -11.00
CA SER A 392 -13.68 10.75 -10.87
C SER A 392 -14.68 10.34 -11.94
N VAL A 393 -15.57 11.25 -12.38
CA VAL A 393 -16.49 11.01 -13.52
C VAL A 393 -15.70 10.82 -14.81
N ILE A 394 -14.68 11.66 -15.04
CA ILE A 394 -13.80 11.54 -16.22
C ILE A 394 -13.10 10.17 -16.21
N VAL A 395 -12.50 9.79 -15.11
CA VAL A 395 -11.80 8.49 -15.00
C VAL A 395 -12.79 7.32 -15.11
N LEU A 396 -14.00 7.44 -14.54
CA LEU A 396 -15.06 6.43 -14.71
C LEU A 396 -15.38 6.22 -16.20
N THR A 397 -15.55 7.31 -16.95
CA THR A 397 -15.85 7.26 -18.38
C THR A 397 -14.73 6.61 -19.19
N LEU A 398 -13.48 7.01 -18.93
CA LEU A 398 -12.30 6.43 -19.58
C LEU A 398 -12.12 4.95 -19.23
N THR A 399 -12.32 4.61 -17.96
CA THR A 399 -12.24 3.22 -17.48
C THR A 399 -13.32 2.35 -18.13
N TRP A 400 -14.56 2.83 -18.14
CA TRP A 400 -15.68 2.12 -18.77
C TRP A 400 -15.44 1.91 -20.27
N TRP A 401 -14.99 2.93 -20.99
CA TRP A 401 -14.67 2.83 -22.41
C TRP A 401 -13.54 1.82 -22.67
N GLY A 402 -12.46 1.84 -21.87
CA GLY A 402 -11.34 0.92 -22.00
C GLY A 402 -11.72 -0.53 -21.68
N LEU A 403 -12.53 -0.75 -20.63
CA LEU A 403 -12.97 -2.09 -20.20
C LEU A 403 -13.99 -2.75 -21.18
N ARG A 404 -14.67 -1.97 -22.03
CA ARG A 404 -15.54 -2.49 -23.08
C ARG A 404 -14.78 -3.14 -24.24
N ARG A 405 -13.53 -2.75 -24.45
CA ARG A 405 -12.71 -3.35 -25.51
C ARG A 405 -12.28 -4.74 -25.07
N ARG A 406 -12.40 -5.71 -25.98
CA ARG A 406 -11.95 -7.08 -25.68
C ARG A 406 -10.42 -7.09 -25.55
N PRO A 407 -9.84 -7.80 -24.56
CA PRO A 407 -8.41 -8.05 -24.55
C PRO A 407 -8.02 -8.70 -25.87
N THR A 408 -6.98 -8.23 -26.50
CA THR A 408 -6.40 -8.91 -27.66
C THR A 408 -5.97 -10.30 -27.20
N PRO A 409 -6.41 -11.38 -27.86
CA PRO A 409 -6.00 -12.71 -27.49
C PRO A 409 -4.45 -12.76 -27.49
N PRO A 410 -3.83 -13.45 -26.53
CA PRO A 410 -2.38 -13.59 -26.54
C PRO A 410 -1.95 -14.11 -27.89
N VAL A 411 -0.96 -13.48 -28.48
CA VAL A 411 -0.34 -13.94 -29.75
C VAL A 411 0.12 -15.37 -29.49
N GLN A 412 -0.59 -16.36 -30.04
CA GLN A 412 -0.17 -17.75 -30.08
C GLN A 412 1.04 -17.86 -31.00
N GLY A 413 2.22 -17.66 -30.44
CA GLY A 413 3.46 -17.65 -31.21
C GLY A 413 4.68 -17.80 -30.32
N SER A 414 4.77 -18.95 -29.69
CA SER A 414 5.99 -19.76 -29.49
C SER A 414 5.62 -20.98 -28.66
N THR A 415 5.22 -22.04 -29.33
CA THR A 415 5.35 -23.39 -28.79
C THR A 415 6.80 -23.60 -28.39
N PHE A 416 7.10 -23.47 -27.10
CA PHE A 416 8.33 -24.03 -26.57
C PHE A 416 8.26 -25.53 -26.81
N LYS A 417 8.97 -26.02 -27.84
CA LYS A 417 9.35 -27.43 -27.92
C LYS A 417 10.24 -27.69 -26.70
N VAL A 418 9.67 -28.33 -25.70
CA VAL A 418 10.46 -29.06 -24.70
C VAL A 418 11.19 -30.15 -25.49
N GLN A 419 12.48 -29.92 -25.77
CA GLN A 419 13.36 -30.99 -26.19
C GLN A 419 13.59 -31.87 -24.96
N GLY A 420 13.17 -33.15 -25.09
CA GLY A 420 13.33 -34.20 -24.13
C GLY A 420 14.81 -34.58 -23.89
#